data_cb15284e1c338ab2ae01e0d6ee2ac7ec
#
_entry.id   cb15284e1c338ab2ae01e0d6ee2ac7ec
#
_cell.length_a   1.000
_cell.length_b   1.000
_cell.length_c   1.000
_cell.angle_alpha   90.00
_cell.angle_beta   90.00
_cell.angle_gamma   90.00
#
_symmetry.space_group_name_H-M   'P 1'
#
loop_
_entity.id
_entity.type
_entity.pdbx_description
1 polymer ?
#
loop_
_entity_poly.entity_id
_entity_poly.type
_entity_poly.pdbx_seq_one_letter_code
_entity_poly.pdbx_strand_id
1 'polypeptide(L)'
;GGYRQSKGTNNSSITFRNQISYMPVINEDHRFDVMVGQEIRTSKYEEEKTQIYGYAHDRGHQQILQLDLMAKLGVPYWTESMNETAAVSWFGVAGYTYKNRYTVSFNARTDGSNRFGLKTNDLFQPLWSVGFNYQVKEENFLKDVQWLTYLTLKGSYGSQGNVADAYSDLVAKVGTIDAI
;
A
#
# COMPACT_ATOMS: atom_id res chain seq x y z
N GLY A 1 31.82 -16.64 -25.46
CA GLY A 1 30.81 -15.65 -25.82
C GLY A 1 30.15 -15.10 -24.56
N GLY A 2 29.97 -13.81 -24.54
CA GLY A 2 29.34 -13.11 -23.38
C GLY A 2 27.84 -13.28 -23.36
N TYR A 3 27.27 -12.89 -22.24
CA TYR A 3 25.84 -12.85 -21.97
C TYR A 3 25.44 -11.42 -21.60
N ARG A 4 24.36 -10.92 -22.15
CA ARG A 4 23.78 -9.63 -21.77
C ARG A 4 22.33 -9.80 -21.40
N GLN A 5 21.94 -9.24 -20.26
CA GLN A 5 20.55 -9.13 -19.82
C GLN A 5 20.18 -7.66 -19.69
N SER A 6 19.05 -7.28 -20.26
CA SER A 6 18.42 -5.97 -20.06
C SER A 6 17.07 -6.19 -19.41
N LYS A 7 16.77 -5.37 -18.42
CA LYS A 7 15.52 -5.38 -17.70
C LYS A 7 14.93 -3.97 -17.72
N GLY A 8 13.75 -3.82 -18.28
CA GLY A 8 12.92 -2.63 -18.21
C GLY A 8 11.81 -2.83 -17.16
N THR A 9 11.52 -1.84 -16.38
CA THR A 9 10.43 -1.89 -15.41
C THR A 9 9.61 -0.61 -15.52
N ASN A 10 8.31 -0.76 -15.66
CA ASN A 10 7.36 0.35 -15.66
C ASN A 10 6.35 0.12 -14.53
N ASN A 11 6.17 1.14 -13.68
CA ASN A 11 5.21 1.09 -12.58
C ASN A 11 4.32 2.33 -12.65
N SER A 12 3.02 2.12 -12.81
CA SER A 12 2.02 3.18 -12.79
C SER A 12 0.99 2.91 -11.71
N SER A 13 0.61 3.96 -10.98
CA SER A 13 -0.41 3.86 -9.95
C SER A 13 -1.34 5.07 -10.01
N ILE A 14 -2.63 4.79 -9.99
CA ILE A 14 -3.69 5.81 -9.94
C ILE A 14 -4.43 5.61 -8.64
N THR A 15 -4.57 6.70 -7.86
CA THR A 15 -5.34 6.70 -6.63
C THR A 15 -6.42 7.76 -6.72
N PHE A 16 -7.66 7.34 -6.48
CA PHE A 16 -8.81 8.23 -6.37
C PHE A 16 -9.34 8.14 -4.94
N ARG A 17 -9.43 9.30 -4.25
CA ARG A 17 -9.89 9.37 -2.86
C ARG A 17 -10.99 10.41 -2.73
N ASN A 18 -12.08 10.01 -2.09
CA ASN A 18 -13.15 10.88 -1.64
C ASN A 18 -13.25 10.85 -0.13
N GLN A 19 -13.50 12.00 0.48
CA GLN A 19 -13.76 12.09 1.91
C GLN A 19 -14.71 13.23 2.23
N ILE A 20 -15.52 13.02 3.26
CA ILE A 20 -16.41 14.02 3.82
C ILE A 20 -16.04 14.17 5.28
N SER A 21 -15.86 15.41 5.73
CA SER A 21 -15.57 15.75 7.12
C SER A 21 -16.66 16.64 7.67
N TYR A 22 -17.09 16.35 8.90
CA TYR A 22 -18.07 17.13 9.61
C TYR A 22 -17.60 17.39 11.05
N MET A 23 -17.46 18.66 11.41
CA MET A 23 -16.88 19.08 12.68
C MET A 23 -17.83 20.05 13.40
N PRO A 24 -18.95 19.55 13.95
CA PRO A 24 -19.87 20.41 14.69
C PRO A 24 -19.27 20.86 16.02
N VAL A 25 -19.38 22.14 16.30
CA VAL A 25 -19.13 22.69 17.63
C VAL A 25 -20.49 22.90 18.26
N ILE A 26 -20.84 22.06 19.25
CA ILE A 26 -22.13 22.12 19.93
C ILE A 26 -22.11 23.28 20.94
N ASN A 27 -21.00 23.40 21.69
CA ASN A 27 -20.71 24.50 22.59
C ASN A 27 -19.19 24.52 22.88
N GLU A 28 -18.74 25.42 23.79
CA GLU A 28 -17.31 25.56 24.14
C GLU A 28 -16.72 24.28 24.75
N ASP A 29 -17.54 23.47 25.40
CA ASP A 29 -17.12 22.27 26.12
C ASP A 29 -17.13 21.01 25.25
N HIS A 30 -17.94 20.95 24.17
CA HIS A 30 -18.18 19.74 23.37
C HIS A 30 -17.80 19.94 21.92
N ARG A 31 -16.81 19.22 21.48
CA ARG A 31 -16.34 19.22 20.09
C ARG A 31 -16.39 17.81 19.53
N PHE A 32 -16.96 17.68 18.35
CA PHE A 32 -16.98 16.44 17.58
C PHE A 32 -16.22 16.64 16.27
N ASP A 33 -15.54 15.62 15.85
CA ASP A 33 -14.95 15.51 14.52
C ASP A 33 -15.27 14.13 13.94
N VAL A 34 -15.86 14.12 12.76
CA VAL A 34 -16.20 12.89 12.05
C VAL A 34 -15.72 13.02 10.63
N MET A 35 -15.02 12.01 10.14
CA MET A 35 -14.59 11.90 8.76
C MET A 35 -14.90 10.50 8.25
N VAL A 36 -15.45 10.41 7.05
CA VAL A 36 -15.67 9.15 6.34
C VAL A 36 -15.13 9.32 4.93
N GLY A 37 -14.47 8.30 4.42
CA GLY A 37 -13.90 8.34 3.09
C GLY A 37 -13.79 6.99 2.42
N GLN A 38 -13.55 7.07 1.11
CA GLN A 38 -13.30 5.95 0.23
C GLN A 38 -12.04 6.23 -0.59
N GLU A 39 -11.25 5.20 -0.79
CA GLU A 39 -10.08 5.23 -1.66
C GLU A 39 -10.15 4.05 -2.64
N ILE A 40 -9.93 4.34 -3.91
CA ILE A 40 -9.77 3.35 -4.97
C ILE A 40 -8.36 3.52 -5.52
N ARG A 41 -7.58 2.44 -5.53
CA ARG A 41 -6.22 2.42 -6.05
C ARG A 41 -6.07 1.33 -7.08
N THR A 42 -5.54 1.69 -8.24
CA THR A 42 -5.12 0.73 -9.27
C THR A 42 -3.62 0.89 -9.48
N SER A 43 -2.89 -0.22 -9.47
CA SER A 43 -1.45 -0.22 -9.72
C SER A 43 -1.14 -1.28 -10.77
N LYS A 44 -0.38 -0.88 -11.79
CA LYS A 44 0.08 -1.72 -12.87
C LYS A 44 1.60 -1.77 -12.85
N TYR A 45 2.14 -2.96 -12.72
CA TYR A 45 3.56 -3.24 -12.77
C TYR A 45 3.86 -4.08 -14.01
N GLU A 46 4.70 -3.55 -14.87
CA GLU A 46 5.17 -4.21 -16.09
C GLU A 46 6.68 -4.40 -16.00
N GLU A 47 7.12 -5.58 -16.30
CA GLU A 47 8.53 -5.95 -16.35
C GLU A 47 8.83 -6.61 -17.69
N GLU A 48 9.74 -6.04 -18.42
CA GLU A 48 10.29 -6.60 -19.66
C GLU A 48 11.72 -7.04 -19.42
N LYS A 49 12.04 -8.25 -19.83
CA LYS A 49 13.37 -8.84 -19.72
C LYS A 49 13.82 -9.36 -21.05
N THR A 50 14.92 -8.84 -21.55
CA THR A 50 15.59 -9.32 -22.77
C THR A 50 16.91 -9.99 -22.40
N GLN A 51 17.14 -11.18 -22.94
CA GLN A 51 18.37 -11.95 -22.72
C GLN A 51 19.03 -12.25 -24.07
N ILE A 52 20.33 -12.01 -24.17
CA ILE A 52 21.08 -12.20 -25.40
C ILE A 52 22.36 -12.99 -25.07
N TYR A 53 22.56 -14.08 -25.75
CA TYR A 53 23.82 -14.83 -25.77
C TYR A 53 24.63 -14.46 -27.01
N GLY A 54 25.97 -14.50 -26.91
CA GLY A 54 26.88 -14.11 -27.99
C GLY A 54 27.28 -12.62 -27.92
N TYR A 55 27.11 -11.98 -26.79
CA TYR A 55 27.56 -10.61 -26.57
C TYR A 55 29.09 -10.55 -26.41
N ALA A 56 29.78 -9.77 -27.24
CA ALA A 56 31.22 -9.57 -27.20
C ALA A 56 31.54 -8.14 -26.72
N HIS A 57 31.88 -8.01 -25.45
CA HIS A 57 32.21 -6.72 -24.82
C HIS A 57 33.53 -6.15 -25.32
N ASP A 58 34.48 -7.04 -25.61
CA ASP A 58 35.85 -6.75 -26.07
C ASP A 58 35.95 -6.36 -27.56
N ARG A 59 34.91 -6.57 -28.35
CA ARG A 59 34.85 -6.34 -29.80
C ARG A 59 33.82 -5.25 -30.15
N GLY A 60 33.92 -4.11 -29.51
CA GLY A 60 33.04 -2.97 -29.83
C GLY A 60 31.56 -3.21 -29.49
N HIS A 61 31.27 -3.98 -28.44
CA HIS A 61 29.90 -4.33 -28.01
C HIS A 61 29.03 -5.01 -29.09
N GLN A 62 29.68 -5.79 -29.99
CA GLN A 62 28.94 -6.52 -31.00
C GLN A 62 28.06 -7.60 -30.40
N GLN A 63 26.89 -7.77 -31.01
CA GLN A 63 25.91 -8.77 -30.62
C GLN A 63 25.75 -9.76 -31.79
N ILE A 64 26.10 -11.02 -31.59
CA ILE A 64 25.77 -12.07 -32.50
C ILE A 64 24.65 -12.88 -31.83
N LEU A 65 23.43 -12.65 -32.28
CA LEU A 65 22.26 -13.30 -31.72
C LEU A 65 22.27 -14.80 -32.03
N GLN A 66 22.42 -15.61 -30.98
CA GLN A 66 22.48 -17.07 -31.11
C GLN A 66 21.14 -17.69 -30.71
N LEU A 67 20.10 -17.50 -31.53
CA LEU A 67 18.75 -18.01 -31.27
C LEU A 67 18.70 -19.53 -31.11
N ASP A 68 19.44 -20.28 -31.94
CA ASP A 68 19.48 -21.73 -31.86
C ASP A 68 20.06 -22.25 -30.55
N LEU A 69 21.08 -21.57 -30.02
CA LEU A 69 21.64 -21.89 -28.72
C LEU A 69 20.65 -21.57 -27.58
N MET A 70 19.96 -20.45 -27.67
CA MET A 70 18.98 -20.05 -26.69
C MET A 70 17.80 -21.01 -26.64
N ALA A 71 17.32 -21.45 -27.81
CA ALA A 71 16.27 -22.46 -27.91
C ALA A 71 16.70 -23.81 -27.32
N LYS A 72 17.94 -24.28 -27.59
CA LYS A 72 18.49 -25.49 -26.97
C LYS A 72 18.64 -25.42 -25.46
N LEU A 73 18.91 -24.23 -24.91
CA LEU A 73 19.04 -23.99 -23.48
C LEU A 73 17.70 -23.72 -22.82
N GLY A 74 16.59 -23.61 -23.55
CA GLY A 74 15.27 -23.28 -23.02
C GLY A 74 15.20 -21.86 -22.43
N VAL A 75 16.08 -20.95 -22.90
CA VAL A 75 16.12 -19.56 -22.40
C VAL A 75 15.37 -18.64 -23.35
N PRO A 76 14.29 -18.01 -22.96
CA PRO A 76 13.55 -17.09 -23.81
C PRO A 76 14.39 -15.83 -24.09
N TYR A 77 14.36 -15.38 -25.36
CA TYR A 77 14.96 -14.11 -25.77
C TYR A 77 14.30 -12.90 -25.06
N TRP A 78 13.00 -12.96 -24.92
CA TRP A 78 12.19 -11.93 -24.32
C TRP A 78 11.15 -12.52 -23.38
N THR A 79 10.94 -11.89 -22.26
CA THR A 79 9.92 -12.26 -21.29
C THR A 79 9.25 -11.00 -20.81
N GLU A 80 7.92 -11.00 -20.77
CA GLU A 80 7.10 -9.95 -20.19
C GLU A 80 6.34 -10.52 -18.99
N SER A 81 6.32 -9.76 -17.93
CA SER A 81 5.50 -10.02 -16.75
C SER A 81 4.67 -8.77 -16.43
N MET A 82 3.38 -8.94 -16.32
CA MET A 82 2.46 -7.87 -15.98
C MET A 82 1.69 -8.28 -14.73
N ASN A 83 1.69 -7.40 -13.73
CA ASN A 83 0.91 -7.57 -12.52
C ASN A 83 0.02 -6.34 -12.33
N GLU A 84 -1.28 -6.55 -12.26
CA GLU A 84 -2.27 -5.50 -12.04
C GLU A 84 -2.99 -5.75 -10.73
N THR A 85 -2.97 -4.73 -9.86
CA THR A 85 -3.66 -4.76 -8.58
C THR A 85 -4.66 -3.64 -8.48
N ALA A 86 -5.87 -3.99 -8.04
CA ALA A 86 -6.91 -3.05 -7.69
C ALA A 86 -7.28 -3.23 -6.22
N ALA A 87 -7.41 -2.11 -5.52
CA ALA A 87 -7.79 -2.06 -4.12
C ALA A 87 -8.86 -1.01 -3.90
N VAL A 88 -9.82 -1.32 -3.06
CA VAL A 88 -10.86 -0.41 -2.58
C VAL A 88 -10.82 -0.38 -1.07
N SER A 89 -10.76 0.81 -0.49
CA SER A 89 -10.69 1.00 0.95
C SER A 89 -11.79 1.94 1.40
N TRP A 90 -12.42 1.59 2.52
CA TRP A 90 -13.32 2.47 3.26
C TRP A 90 -12.69 2.81 4.59
N PHE A 91 -12.73 4.07 4.98
CA PHE A 91 -12.17 4.50 6.26
C PHE A 91 -13.07 5.51 6.93
N GLY A 92 -13.03 5.50 8.26
CA GLY A 92 -13.76 6.44 9.09
C GLY A 92 -12.97 6.79 10.34
N VAL A 93 -13.10 8.04 10.74
CA VAL A 93 -12.54 8.58 11.98
C VAL A 93 -13.65 9.31 12.71
N ALA A 94 -13.78 9.07 14.00
CA ALA A 94 -14.66 9.82 14.86
C ALA A 94 -13.90 10.26 16.11
N GLY A 95 -13.94 11.53 16.43
CA GLY A 95 -13.32 12.12 17.60
C GLY A 95 -14.36 12.87 18.43
N TYR A 96 -14.20 12.81 19.75
CA TYR A 96 -14.97 13.59 20.69
C TYR A 96 -14.04 14.19 21.75
N THR A 97 -14.09 15.48 21.89
CA THR A 97 -13.31 16.21 22.89
C THR A 97 -14.23 16.94 23.85
N TYR A 98 -14.03 16.69 25.15
CA TYR A 98 -14.74 17.34 26.22
C TYR A 98 -13.83 18.31 26.99
N LYS A 99 -14.26 19.55 27.13
CA LYS A 99 -13.57 20.66 27.86
C LYS A 99 -12.10 20.83 27.42
N ASN A 100 -11.77 20.50 26.20
CA ASN A 100 -10.38 20.47 25.70
C ASN A 100 -9.40 19.62 26.53
N ARG A 101 -9.90 18.71 27.38
CA ARG A 101 -9.12 17.89 28.30
C ARG A 101 -9.19 16.42 27.99
N TYR A 102 -10.38 15.94 27.68
CA TYR A 102 -10.65 14.52 27.45
C TYR A 102 -10.95 14.33 25.97
N THR A 103 -10.14 13.55 25.27
CA THR A 103 -10.40 13.22 23.87
C THR A 103 -10.49 11.71 23.73
N VAL A 104 -11.57 11.25 23.12
CA VAL A 104 -11.74 9.86 22.68
C VAL A 104 -11.75 9.87 21.15
N SER A 105 -10.99 8.99 20.54
CA SER A 105 -10.94 8.82 19.08
C SER A 105 -11.24 7.39 18.70
N PHE A 106 -11.99 7.22 17.63
CA PHE A 106 -12.26 5.93 17.02
C PHE A 106 -11.84 5.98 15.55
N ASN A 107 -11.07 5.00 15.13
CA ASN A 107 -10.66 4.86 13.73
C ASN A 107 -11.06 3.48 13.25
N ALA A 108 -11.59 3.40 12.05
CA ALA A 108 -11.91 2.15 11.40
C ALA A 108 -11.50 2.23 9.93
N ARG A 109 -10.99 1.12 9.39
CA ARG A 109 -10.65 0.97 7.98
C ARG A 109 -10.93 -0.46 7.55
N THR A 110 -11.43 -0.60 6.36
CA THR A 110 -11.56 -1.91 5.72
C THR A 110 -11.02 -1.83 4.30
N ASP A 111 -10.16 -2.77 3.96
CA ASP A 111 -9.48 -2.81 2.68
C ASP A 111 -9.86 -4.08 1.94
N GLY A 112 -10.31 -3.92 0.70
CA GLY A 112 -10.57 -5.00 -0.24
C GLY A 112 -9.59 -4.91 -1.41
N SER A 113 -8.99 -6.03 -1.81
CA SER A 113 -8.05 -6.08 -2.92
C SER A 113 -8.18 -7.38 -3.69
N ASN A 114 -7.93 -7.36 -4.99
CA ASN A 114 -7.83 -8.56 -5.82
C ASN A 114 -6.65 -9.47 -5.44
N ARG A 115 -5.74 -8.99 -4.57
CA ARG A 115 -4.64 -9.78 -4.00
C ARG A 115 -5.09 -10.79 -2.94
N PHE A 116 -6.25 -10.58 -2.32
CA PHE A 116 -6.75 -11.44 -1.22
C PHE A 116 -7.33 -12.78 -1.69
N GLY A 117 -7.25 -13.10 -2.99
CA GLY A 117 -7.79 -14.31 -3.56
C GLY A 117 -9.29 -14.25 -3.82
N LEU A 118 -9.86 -15.35 -4.31
CA LEU A 118 -11.25 -15.42 -4.75
C LEU A 118 -12.25 -15.73 -3.61
N LYS A 119 -11.78 -15.94 -2.38
CA LYS A 119 -12.67 -16.20 -1.24
C LYS A 119 -13.21 -14.89 -0.69
N THR A 120 -14.49 -14.68 -0.86
CA THR A 120 -15.22 -13.46 -0.48
C THR A 120 -15.05 -13.04 1.00
N ASN A 121 -14.79 -14.00 1.89
CA ASN A 121 -14.64 -13.73 3.33
C ASN A 121 -13.30 -13.07 3.71
N ASP A 122 -12.29 -13.14 2.84
CA ASP A 122 -10.97 -12.57 3.09
C ASP A 122 -10.77 -11.22 2.39
N LEU A 123 -11.77 -10.77 1.60
CA LEU A 123 -11.69 -9.55 0.79
C LEU A 123 -11.70 -8.27 1.62
N PHE A 124 -12.39 -8.27 2.77
CA PHE A 124 -12.53 -7.09 3.61
C PHE A 124 -12.23 -7.43 5.06
N GLN A 125 -11.03 -7.10 5.52
CA GLN A 125 -10.67 -7.26 6.93
C GLN A 125 -10.76 -5.90 7.62
N PRO A 126 -11.67 -5.73 8.60
CA PRO A 126 -11.78 -4.47 9.31
C PRO A 126 -10.64 -4.30 10.30
N LEU A 127 -9.95 -3.19 10.18
CA LEU A 127 -8.97 -2.69 11.14
C LEU A 127 -9.63 -1.59 11.94
N TRP A 128 -9.46 -1.59 13.24
CA TRP A 128 -10.04 -0.55 14.08
C TRP A 128 -9.15 -0.23 15.28
N SER A 129 -9.26 0.99 15.76
CA SER A 129 -8.60 1.40 16.99
C SER A 129 -9.44 2.43 17.74
N VAL A 130 -9.34 2.38 19.05
CA VAL A 130 -9.87 3.38 19.97
C VAL A 130 -8.69 4.02 20.69
N GLY A 131 -8.66 5.33 20.71
CA GLY A 131 -7.66 6.13 21.42
C GLY A 131 -8.31 6.97 22.51
N PHE A 132 -7.59 7.15 23.61
CA PHE A 132 -7.92 8.05 24.68
C PHE A 132 -6.75 8.98 24.96
N ASN A 133 -7.04 10.27 25.12
CA ASN A 133 -6.06 11.28 25.44
C ASN A 133 -6.63 12.18 26.58
N TYR A 134 -5.89 12.29 27.67
CA TYR A 134 -6.26 13.08 28.82
C TYR A 134 -5.17 14.11 29.14
N GLN A 135 -5.51 15.38 29.02
CA GLN A 135 -4.64 16.51 29.35
C GLN A 135 -4.73 16.81 30.84
N VAL A 136 -3.92 16.13 31.65
CA VAL A 136 -3.95 16.20 33.11
C VAL A 136 -3.55 17.60 33.62
N LYS A 137 -2.66 18.29 32.90
CA LYS A 137 -2.20 19.64 33.23
C LYS A 137 -3.34 20.66 33.27
N GLU A 138 -4.38 20.45 32.48
CA GLU A 138 -5.55 21.33 32.41
C GLU A 138 -6.53 21.17 33.59
N GLU A 139 -6.24 20.22 34.50
CA GLU A 139 -7.05 20.07 35.72
C GLU A 139 -6.79 21.17 36.75
N ASN A 140 -7.82 21.55 37.49
CA ASN A 140 -7.76 22.67 38.42
C ASN A 140 -6.67 22.51 39.50
N PHE A 141 -6.38 21.26 39.90
CA PHE A 141 -5.35 20.98 40.91
C PHE A 141 -3.90 21.05 40.39
N LEU A 142 -3.69 21.09 39.05
CA LEU A 142 -2.39 21.21 38.42
C LEU A 142 -2.17 22.54 37.69
N LYS A 143 -3.20 23.34 37.49
CA LYS A 143 -3.08 24.60 36.74
C LYS A 143 -2.04 25.53 37.33
N ASP A 144 -1.97 25.61 38.64
CA ASP A 144 -1.08 26.53 39.38
C ASP A 144 0.35 26.01 39.56
N VAL A 145 0.62 24.80 39.15
CA VAL A 145 1.96 24.17 39.24
C VAL A 145 2.83 24.70 38.11
N GLN A 146 3.67 25.70 38.39
CA GLN A 146 4.46 26.45 37.40
C GLN A 146 5.59 25.62 36.77
N TRP A 147 6.19 24.67 37.52
CA TRP A 147 7.27 23.83 36.97
C TRP A 147 6.80 22.74 36.00
N LEU A 148 5.47 22.45 36.01
CA LEU A 148 4.87 21.45 35.12
C LEU A 148 4.16 22.17 33.97
N THR A 149 4.80 22.22 32.81
CA THR A 149 4.23 22.90 31.63
C THR A 149 3.22 22.02 30.90
N TYR A 150 3.44 20.71 30.90
CA TYR A 150 2.63 19.76 30.12
C TYR A 150 2.58 18.39 30.80
N LEU A 151 1.39 17.84 30.94
CA LEU A 151 1.18 16.45 31.38
C LEU A 151 -0.02 15.86 30.64
N THR A 152 0.20 14.81 29.86
CA THR A 152 -0.85 14.14 29.12
C THR A 152 -0.72 12.63 29.27
N LEU A 153 -1.82 11.97 29.57
CA LEU A 153 -1.94 10.51 29.53
C LEU A 153 -2.60 10.10 28.21
N LYS A 154 -2.00 9.13 27.53
CA LYS A 154 -2.51 8.58 26.27
C LYS A 154 -2.58 7.07 26.36
N GLY A 155 -3.63 6.51 25.82
CA GLY A 155 -3.80 5.07 25.67
C GLY A 155 -4.53 4.77 24.37
N SER A 156 -4.20 3.64 23.75
CA SER A 156 -4.91 3.18 22.56
C SER A 156 -4.99 1.66 22.57
N TYR A 157 -6.07 1.16 22.00
CA TYR A 157 -6.31 -0.26 21.80
C TYR A 157 -6.93 -0.47 20.43
N GLY A 158 -6.55 -1.54 19.74
CA GLY A 158 -7.07 -1.78 18.40
C GLY A 158 -6.65 -3.12 17.83
N SER A 159 -7.23 -3.44 16.68
CA SER A 159 -6.89 -4.60 15.86
C SER A 159 -6.03 -4.16 14.67
N GLN A 160 -4.91 -4.83 14.46
CA GLN A 160 -4.07 -4.68 13.28
C GLN A 160 -4.07 -6.00 12.51
N GLY A 161 -4.21 -5.91 11.20
CA GLY A 161 -4.06 -7.05 10.30
C GLY A 161 -2.85 -6.83 9.39
N ASN A 162 -2.03 -7.85 9.20
CA ASN A 162 -1.02 -7.87 8.16
C ASN A 162 -1.60 -8.60 6.95
N VAL A 163 -1.57 -7.93 5.80
CA VAL A 163 -1.85 -8.56 4.52
C VAL A 163 -0.62 -9.37 4.12
N ALA A 164 -0.75 -10.69 4.06
CA ALA A 164 0.26 -11.50 3.41
C ALA A 164 0.28 -11.14 1.92
N ASP A 165 1.46 -10.83 1.39
CA ASP A 165 1.67 -10.60 -0.04
C ASP A 165 1.51 -11.94 -0.80
N ALA A 166 0.29 -12.34 -1.04
CA ALA A 166 -0.01 -13.44 -1.97
C ALA A 166 -0.02 -12.84 -3.38
N TYR A 167 1.09 -12.97 -4.09
CA TYR A 167 1.17 -12.59 -5.50
C TYR A 167 0.47 -13.63 -6.36
N SER A 168 -0.50 -13.21 -7.15
CA SER A 168 -0.94 -13.96 -8.32
C SER A 168 -0.18 -13.44 -9.53
N ASP A 169 0.98 -14.01 -9.80
CA ASP A 169 1.74 -13.68 -11.01
C ASP A 169 1.10 -14.33 -12.24
N LEU A 170 0.55 -13.49 -13.10
CA LEU A 170 0.24 -13.86 -14.47
C LEU A 170 1.55 -13.77 -15.27
N VAL A 171 2.29 -14.87 -15.35
CA VAL A 171 3.48 -14.95 -16.20
C VAL A 171 3.05 -15.40 -17.60
N ALA A 172 2.94 -14.47 -18.52
CA ALA A 172 2.84 -14.81 -19.94
C ALA A 172 4.24 -15.16 -20.47
N LYS A 173 4.49 -16.45 -20.71
CA LYS A 173 5.66 -16.91 -21.47
C LYS A 173 5.27 -16.97 -22.93
N VAL A 174 5.80 -16.07 -23.75
CA VAL A 174 5.73 -16.24 -25.20
C VAL A 174 6.72 -17.33 -25.58
N GLY A 175 6.17 -18.47 -25.94
CA GLY A 175 6.97 -19.62 -26.42
C GLY A 175 7.67 -19.29 -27.74
N THR A 176 8.79 -19.96 -27.97
CA THR A 176 9.51 -20.00 -29.22
C THR A 176 8.55 -20.19 -30.37
N ILE A 177 8.67 -19.34 -31.41
CA ILE A 177 8.08 -19.62 -32.71
C ILE A 177 8.85 -20.83 -33.24
N ASP A 178 8.20 -22.00 -33.29
CA ASP A 178 8.71 -23.13 -34.05
C ASP A 178 8.71 -22.68 -35.50
N ALA A 179 9.90 -22.36 -35.99
CA ALA A 179 10.09 -22.16 -37.42
C ALA A 179 9.92 -23.52 -38.13
N ILE A 180 8.89 -23.60 -38.96
CA ILE A 180 8.66 -24.69 -39.92
C ILE A 180 9.75 -24.65 -40.97
#